data_c0af6223484071915a79c5cd7ad05e23
#
_entry.id   c0af6223484071915a79c5cd7ad05e23
#
_cell.length_a   1.000
_cell.length_b   1.000
_cell.length_c   1.000
_cell.angle_alpha   90.00
_cell.angle_beta   90.00
_cell.angle_gamma   90.00
#
_symmetry.space_group_name_H-M   'P 1'
#
loop_
_entity.id
_entity.type
_entity.pdbx_description
1 polymer ?
#
loop_
_entity_poly.entity_id
_entity_poly.type
_entity_poly.pdbx_seq_one_letter_code
_entity_poly.pdbx_strand_id
1 'polypeptide(L)'
;MQAAGEIDDDGFMDMVASSTPSVGYCNSMGTATTMNSLAEGLGMQLPGSAAIPAPYRERGQISYETGLRIVDMVHEDLRPDRIMTREAFENAIVINSAIGGSTNAPIHLNGIAKHLGVALNNDDWQKLGHKVPLLVNLQPAGEYLGEDYHRAGGVPAVIGELLAAGLLPHPDVLTANGKTIAENCQDCRSTNTDVIK
;
A
#
# COMPACT_ATOMS: atom_id res chain seq x y z
N MET A 1 -6.17 -12.05 31.82
CA MET A 1 -5.09 -12.87 32.45
C MET A 1 -4.47 -12.10 33.64
N GLN A 2 -3.75 -11.00 33.44
CA GLN A 2 -3.14 -10.23 34.52
C GLN A 2 -4.17 -9.74 35.55
N ALA A 3 -5.25 -9.07 35.14
CA ALA A 3 -6.33 -8.62 36.03
C ALA A 3 -7.10 -9.77 36.73
N ALA A 4 -7.01 -10.99 36.20
CA ALA A 4 -7.57 -12.20 36.80
C ALA A 4 -6.58 -12.92 37.73
N GLY A 5 -5.35 -12.42 37.88
CA GLY A 5 -4.30 -13.02 38.71
C GLY A 5 -3.70 -14.32 38.14
N GLU A 6 -3.90 -14.59 36.85
CA GLU A 6 -3.37 -15.78 36.16
C GLU A 6 -1.90 -15.62 35.75
N ILE A 7 -1.47 -14.39 35.55
CA ILE A 7 -0.07 -14.00 35.33
C ILE A 7 0.25 -12.77 36.18
N ASP A 8 1.52 -12.62 36.55
CA ASP A 8 2.04 -11.45 37.28
C ASP A 8 2.42 -10.32 36.28
N ASP A 9 2.94 -9.22 36.81
CA ASP A 9 3.33 -8.05 36.03
C ASP A 9 4.50 -8.37 35.07
N ASP A 10 5.46 -9.20 35.52
CA ASP A 10 6.59 -9.60 34.69
C ASP A 10 6.12 -10.47 33.50
N GLY A 11 5.27 -11.45 33.76
CA GLY A 11 4.66 -12.28 32.72
C GLY A 11 3.79 -11.49 31.76
N PHE A 12 3.12 -10.42 32.21
CA PHE A 12 2.40 -9.51 31.34
C PHE A 12 3.36 -8.71 30.44
N MET A 13 4.44 -8.19 31.01
CA MET A 13 5.44 -7.44 30.22
C MET A 13 6.14 -8.32 29.18
N ASP A 14 6.46 -9.56 29.54
CA ASP A 14 7.05 -10.54 28.60
C ASP A 14 6.09 -10.86 27.44
N MET A 15 4.81 -11.01 27.73
CA MET A 15 3.78 -11.22 26.72
C MET A 15 3.68 -10.02 25.76
N VAL A 16 3.66 -8.79 26.30
CA VAL A 16 3.63 -7.56 25.49
C VAL A 16 4.88 -7.45 24.61
N ALA A 17 6.06 -7.68 25.16
CA ALA A 17 7.33 -7.61 24.42
C ALA A 17 7.39 -8.64 23.29
N SER A 18 6.92 -9.87 23.54
CA SER A 18 6.90 -10.93 22.52
C SER A 18 5.84 -10.72 21.44
N SER A 19 4.80 -9.92 21.71
CA SER A 19 3.74 -9.60 20.73
C SER A 19 4.20 -8.60 19.66
N THR A 20 5.25 -7.82 19.93
CA THR A 20 5.80 -6.79 19.02
C THR A 20 7.32 -6.92 18.93
N PRO A 21 7.83 -8.02 18.34
CA PRO A 21 9.25 -8.36 18.39
C PRO A 21 10.14 -7.46 17.52
N SER A 22 9.58 -6.60 16.69
CA SER A 22 10.34 -5.72 15.80
C SER A 22 9.71 -4.33 15.68
N VAL A 23 10.47 -3.37 15.15
CA VAL A 23 9.99 -2.03 14.83
C VAL A 23 9.02 -2.05 13.65
N GLY A 24 8.15 -1.05 13.55
CA GLY A 24 7.20 -0.87 12.46
C GLY A 24 5.74 -1.00 12.91
N TYR A 25 4.83 -0.98 11.96
CA TYR A 25 3.41 -1.23 12.20
C TYR A 25 3.10 -2.74 12.16
N CYS A 26 1.86 -3.11 12.54
CA CYS A 26 1.47 -4.52 12.57
C CYS A 26 1.57 -5.18 11.18
N ASN A 27 1.77 -6.50 11.19
CA ASN A 27 2.02 -7.32 10.00
C ASN A 27 0.72 -7.78 9.30
N SER A 28 -0.38 -7.04 9.43
CA SER A 28 -1.68 -7.35 8.82
C SER A 28 -2.14 -6.23 7.89
N MET A 29 -3.18 -6.46 7.07
CA MET A 29 -3.80 -5.45 6.20
C MET A 29 -4.73 -4.52 7.01
N GLY A 30 -4.16 -3.87 8.04
CA GLY A 30 -4.81 -2.77 8.74
C GLY A 30 -4.62 -1.44 8.03
N THR A 31 -4.98 -0.34 8.68
CA THR A 31 -4.90 1.01 8.09
C THR A 31 -3.48 1.40 7.67
N ALA A 32 -2.47 1.04 8.47
CA ALA A 32 -1.08 1.40 8.17
C ALA A 32 -0.57 0.71 6.89
N THR A 33 -0.75 -0.61 6.76
CA THR A 33 -0.38 -1.36 5.55
C THR A 33 -1.17 -0.88 4.34
N THR A 34 -2.48 -0.64 4.52
CA THR A 34 -3.36 -0.10 3.47
C THR A 34 -2.84 1.24 2.97
N MET A 35 -2.66 2.23 3.86
CA MET A 35 -2.25 3.57 3.43
C MET A 35 -0.85 3.60 2.84
N ASN A 36 0.06 2.76 3.32
CA ASN A 36 1.38 2.59 2.72
C ASN A 36 1.26 2.05 1.28
N SER A 37 0.45 0.99 1.08
CA SER A 37 0.18 0.44 -0.26
C SER A 37 -0.50 1.46 -1.18
N LEU A 38 -1.44 2.25 -0.66
CA LEU A 38 -2.14 3.27 -1.44
C LEU A 38 -1.27 4.48 -1.76
N ALA A 39 -0.31 4.85 -0.91
CA ALA A 39 0.66 5.89 -1.23
C ALA A 39 1.56 5.47 -2.42
N GLU A 40 1.93 4.18 -2.51
CA GLU A 40 2.60 3.62 -3.68
C GLU A 40 1.66 3.58 -4.90
N GLY A 41 0.42 3.12 -4.72
CA GLY A 41 -0.60 3.07 -5.77
C GLY A 41 -1.01 4.44 -6.32
N LEU A 42 -0.91 5.51 -5.50
CA LEU A 42 -1.05 6.90 -5.93
C LEU A 42 0.18 7.42 -6.69
N GLY A 43 1.25 6.65 -6.76
CA GLY A 43 2.50 7.07 -7.37
C GLY A 43 3.42 7.92 -6.50
N MET A 44 3.09 8.14 -5.22
CA MET A 44 3.86 8.99 -4.29
C MET A 44 5.00 8.27 -3.57
N GLN A 45 5.17 6.97 -3.79
CA GLN A 45 6.31 6.19 -3.30
C GLN A 45 7.04 5.53 -4.47
N LEU A 46 8.31 5.19 -4.27
CA LEU A 46 9.05 4.40 -5.25
C LEU A 46 8.45 2.98 -5.34
N PRO A 47 8.35 2.41 -6.55
CA PRO A 47 7.77 1.08 -6.75
C PRO A 47 8.44 0.01 -5.89
N GLY A 48 7.63 -0.83 -5.25
CA GLY A 48 8.08 -1.92 -4.37
C GLY A 48 8.43 -1.50 -2.94
N SER A 49 8.31 -0.20 -2.61
CA SER A 49 8.70 0.30 -1.28
C SER A 49 7.69 0.01 -0.18
N ALA A 50 6.39 0.01 -0.47
CA ALA A 50 5.35 -0.01 0.55
C ALA A 50 5.37 -1.27 1.41
N ALA A 51 5.55 -2.43 0.80
CA ALA A 51 5.44 -3.72 1.47
C ALA A 51 6.73 -4.18 2.17
N ILE A 52 7.88 -3.50 2.01
CA ILE A 52 9.13 -3.90 2.64
C ILE A 52 8.98 -3.87 4.17
N PRO A 53 9.19 -4.97 4.90
CA PRO A 53 9.15 -4.96 6.36
C PRO A 53 10.17 -4.00 6.97
N ALA A 54 9.79 -3.32 8.07
CA ALA A 54 10.62 -2.28 8.69
C ALA A 54 12.04 -2.75 9.09
N PRO A 55 12.25 -4.00 9.61
CA PRO A 55 13.58 -4.48 10.00
C PRO A 55 14.44 -4.96 8.83
N TYR A 56 13.91 -4.99 7.59
CA TYR A 56 14.66 -5.47 6.44
C TYR A 56 15.70 -4.43 5.97
N ARG A 57 16.87 -4.92 5.53
CA ARG A 57 17.93 -4.10 4.98
C ARG A 57 17.46 -3.24 3.80
N GLU A 58 16.58 -3.78 2.99
CA GLU A 58 15.99 -3.13 1.81
C GLU A 58 15.22 -1.86 2.18
N ARG A 59 14.70 -1.77 3.41
CA ARG A 59 14.04 -0.54 3.92
C ARG A 59 15.03 0.63 4.01
N GLY A 60 16.26 0.38 4.47
CA GLY A 60 17.33 1.39 4.48
C GLY A 60 17.75 1.80 3.08
N GLN A 61 17.89 0.84 2.17
CA GLN A 61 18.25 1.10 0.79
C GLN A 61 17.21 1.96 0.06
N ILE A 62 15.92 1.59 0.12
CA ILE A 62 14.86 2.37 -0.54
C ILE A 62 14.70 3.77 0.07
N SER A 63 15.00 3.93 1.36
CA SER A 63 15.02 5.24 2.01
C SER A 63 16.12 6.14 1.43
N TYR A 64 17.30 5.59 1.20
CA TYR A 64 18.40 6.29 0.54
C TYR A 64 18.05 6.68 -0.90
N GLU A 65 17.49 5.75 -1.68
CA GLU A 65 17.05 6.00 -3.06
C GLU A 65 15.94 7.07 -3.12
N THR A 66 15.03 7.06 -2.16
CA THR A 66 14.00 8.11 -2.02
C THR A 66 14.64 9.49 -1.77
N GLY A 67 15.70 9.54 -0.95
CA GLY A 67 16.46 10.76 -0.70
C GLY A 67 17.15 11.29 -1.96
N LEU A 68 17.69 10.43 -2.81
CA LEU A 68 18.25 10.83 -4.11
C LEU A 68 17.13 11.32 -5.05
N ARG A 69 16.06 10.54 -5.16
CA ARG A 69 14.97 10.85 -6.08
C ARG A 69 14.28 12.18 -5.79
N ILE A 70 14.10 12.55 -4.53
CA ILE A 70 13.44 13.84 -4.20
C ILE A 70 14.24 15.04 -4.72
N VAL A 71 15.57 14.94 -4.79
CA VAL A 71 16.42 15.99 -5.35
C VAL A 71 16.15 16.14 -6.86
N ASP A 72 16.10 15.01 -7.58
CA ASP A 72 15.77 15.02 -9.01
C ASP A 72 14.37 15.59 -9.26
N MET A 73 13.37 15.21 -8.46
CA MET A 73 12.01 15.74 -8.56
C MET A 73 11.95 17.28 -8.42
N VAL A 74 12.81 17.86 -7.56
CA VAL A 74 12.93 19.31 -7.43
C VAL A 74 13.45 19.94 -8.72
N HIS A 75 14.47 19.33 -9.33
CA HIS A 75 15.03 19.82 -10.61
C HIS A 75 14.06 19.67 -11.79
N GLU A 76 13.25 18.62 -11.77
CA GLU A 76 12.22 18.33 -12.77
C GLU A 76 10.94 19.17 -12.56
N ASP A 77 10.82 19.90 -11.45
CA ASP A 77 9.57 20.53 -11.02
C ASP A 77 8.41 19.52 -10.94
N LEU A 78 8.72 18.26 -10.57
CA LEU A 78 7.73 17.21 -10.39
C LEU A 78 7.10 17.32 -9.00
N ARG A 79 5.90 17.89 -8.96
CA ARG A 79 5.18 18.20 -7.73
C ARG A 79 4.06 17.21 -7.45
N PRO A 80 3.60 17.09 -6.18
CA PRO A 80 2.52 16.19 -5.80
C PRO A 80 1.23 16.35 -6.60
N ASP A 81 0.87 17.59 -6.99
CA ASP A 81 -0.32 17.88 -7.77
C ASP A 81 -0.28 17.32 -9.21
N ARG A 82 0.92 17.04 -9.73
CA ARG A 82 1.10 16.37 -11.03
C ARG A 82 1.01 14.85 -10.96
N ILE A 83 1.21 14.29 -9.78
CA ILE A 83 1.16 12.84 -9.53
C ILE A 83 -0.23 12.45 -9.01
N MET A 84 -0.69 13.12 -7.96
CA MET A 84 -1.96 12.82 -7.30
C MET A 84 -3.14 13.49 -8.02
N THR A 85 -3.34 13.11 -9.29
CA THR A 85 -4.47 13.54 -10.11
C THR A 85 -5.75 12.78 -9.76
N ARG A 86 -6.88 13.17 -10.31
CA ARG A 86 -8.15 12.44 -10.15
C ARG A 86 -7.98 10.97 -10.55
N GLU A 87 -7.30 10.71 -11.65
CA GLU A 87 -7.05 9.39 -12.21
C GLU A 87 -6.19 8.53 -11.26
N ALA A 88 -5.20 9.13 -10.61
CA ALA A 88 -4.38 8.44 -9.61
C ALA A 88 -5.22 8.01 -8.39
N PHE A 89 -6.16 8.85 -7.93
CA PHE A 89 -7.08 8.50 -6.86
C PHE A 89 -8.06 7.39 -7.28
N GLU A 90 -8.52 7.38 -8.52
CA GLU A 90 -9.36 6.30 -9.04
C GLU A 90 -8.62 4.96 -9.08
N ASN A 91 -7.36 4.94 -9.50
CA ASN A 91 -6.48 3.78 -9.38
C ASN A 91 -6.32 3.33 -7.93
N ALA A 92 -6.11 4.27 -7.00
CA ALA A 92 -5.96 3.93 -5.58
C ALA A 92 -7.22 3.29 -4.99
N ILE A 93 -8.42 3.69 -5.42
CA ILE A 93 -9.69 3.05 -5.02
C ILE A 93 -9.73 1.59 -5.51
N VAL A 94 -9.36 1.34 -6.76
CA VAL A 94 -9.29 0.00 -7.34
C VAL A 94 -8.27 -0.86 -6.59
N ILE A 95 -7.08 -0.33 -6.34
CA ILE A 95 -6.02 -1.00 -5.58
C ILE A 95 -6.49 -1.32 -4.16
N ASN A 96 -7.17 -0.38 -3.47
CA ASN A 96 -7.72 -0.62 -2.14
C ASN A 96 -8.67 -1.82 -2.12
N SER A 97 -9.52 -1.94 -3.10
CA SER A 97 -10.45 -3.07 -3.22
C SER A 97 -9.70 -4.38 -3.48
N ALA A 98 -8.71 -4.35 -4.36
CA ALA A 98 -7.90 -5.52 -4.71
C ALA A 98 -7.08 -6.06 -3.52
N ILE A 99 -6.57 -5.18 -2.66
CA ILE A 99 -5.80 -5.59 -1.49
C ILE A 99 -6.65 -5.92 -0.26
N GLY A 100 -7.98 -5.71 -0.32
CA GLY A 100 -8.84 -5.84 0.86
C GLY A 100 -8.51 -4.80 1.93
N GLY A 101 -8.24 -3.57 1.50
CA GLY A 101 -7.75 -2.49 2.35
C GLY A 101 -8.77 -2.00 3.38
N SER A 102 -8.26 -1.28 4.36
CA SER A 102 -9.02 -0.74 5.49
C SER A 102 -10.16 0.18 5.06
N THR A 103 -11.29 0.11 5.77
CA THR A 103 -12.40 1.06 5.63
C THR A 103 -12.06 2.50 6.06
N ASN A 104 -10.88 2.74 6.62
CA ASN A 104 -10.36 4.08 6.88
C ASN A 104 -9.77 4.74 5.62
N ALA A 105 -9.47 3.99 4.57
CA ALA A 105 -8.90 4.53 3.33
C ALA A 105 -9.75 5.63 2.69
N PRO A 106 -11.10 5.51 2.59
CA PRO A 106 -11.95 6.60 2.09
C PRO A 106 -11.77 7.91 2.85
N ILE A 107 -11.68 7.86 4.18
CA ILE A 107 -11.51 9.06 5.00
C ILE A 107 -10.18 9.74 4.66
N HIS A 108 -9.10 8.97 4.59
CA HIS A 108 -7.77 9.50 4.31
C HIS A 108 -7.63 10.01 2.88
N LEU A 109 -8.00 9.21 1.87
CA LEU A 109 -7.86 9.60 0.47
C LEU A 109 -8.77 10.77 0.09
N ASN A 110 -10.03 10.79 0.56
CA ASN A 110 -10.93 11.92 0.35
C ASN A 110 -10.36 13.20 1.01
N GLY A 111 -9.73 13.07 2.20
CA GLY A 111 -9.06 14.18 2.87
C GLY A 111 -7.87 14.71 2.07
N ILE A 112 -7.00 13.84 1.56
CA ILE A 112 -5.83 14.20 0.73
C ILE A 112 -6.30 14.85 -0.58
N ALA A 113 -7.27 14.25 -1.28
CA ALA A 113 -7.82 14.77 -2.51
C ALA A 113 -8.39 16.19 -2.34
N LYS A 114 -9.08 16.43 -1.22
CA LYS A 114 -9.63 17.75 -0.90
C LYS A 114 -8.55 18.82 -0.77
N HIS A 115 -7.38 18.51 -0.20
CA HIS A 115 -6.27 19.47 -0.10
C HIS A 115 -5.67 19.82 -1.47
N LEU A 116 -5.80 18.94 -2.46
CA LEU A 116 -5.38 19.15 -3.84
C LEU A 116 -6.47 19.77 -4.73
N GLY A 117 -7.65 20.01 -4.18
CA GLY A 117 -8.80 20.48 -4.97
C GLY A 117 -9.41 19.41 -5.88
N VAL A 118 -9.05 18.13 -5.68
CA VAL A 118 -9.61 17.00 -6.43
C VAL A 118 -10.94 16.57 -5.80
N ALA A 119 -12.00 16.59 -6.60
CA ALA A 119 -13.33 16.14 -6.17
C ALA A 119 -13.35 14.61 -6.07
N LEU A 120 -13.28 14.07 -4.87
CA LEU A 120 -13.42 12.66 -4.54
C LEU A 120 -14.47 12.49 -3.45
N ASN A 121 -15.37 11.53 -3.60
CA ASN A 121 -16.47 11.29 -2.65
C ASN A 121 -16.76 9.80 -2.49
N ASN A 122 -17.64 9.44 -1.55
CA ASN A 122 -17.92 8.03 -1.24
C ASN A 122 -18.61 7.28 -2.38
N ASP A 123 -19.33 7.95 -3.27
CA ASP A 123 -19.96 7.29 -4.43
C ASP A 123 -18.91 6.78 -5.41
N ASP A 124 -17.74 7.43 -5.50
CA ASP A 124 -16.65 6.97 -6.34
C ASP A 124 -16.12 5.60 -5.86
N TRP A 125 -16.05 5.40 -4.54
CA TRP A 125 -15.63 4.14 -3.94
C TRP A 125 -16.58 3.00 -4.31
N GLN A 126 -17.90 3.26 -4.27
CA GLN A 126 -18.89 2.28 -4.68
C GLN A 126 -18.80 1.95 -6.18
N LYS A 127 -18.65 2.97 -7.01
CA LYS A 127 -18.64 2.81 -8.48
C LYS A 127 -17.41 2.08 -8.99
N LEU A 128 -16.23 2.42 -8.45
CA LEU A 128 -14.95 1.91 -8.93
C LEU A 128 -14.54 0.62 -8.23
N GLY A 129 -14.76 0.54 -6.91
CA GLY A 129 -14.27 -0.56 -6.10
C GLY A 129 -15.15 -1.81 -6.10
N HIS A 130 -16.47 -1.67 -6.31
CA HIS A 130 -17.43 -2.76 -6.11
C HIS A 130 -17.19 -4.02 -6.97
N LYS A 131 -16.66 -3.85 -8.17
CA LYS A 131 -16.45 -4.96 -9.12
C LYS A 131 -15.03 -5.53 -9.10
N VAL A 132 -14.14 -4.93 -8.33
CA VAL A 132 -12.75 -5.35 -8.25
C VAL A 132 -12.64 -6.61 -7.39
N PRO A 133 -12.04 -7.69 -7.88
CA PRO A 133 -11.84 -8.89 -7.08
C PRO A 133 -10.83 -8.65 -5.95
N LEU A 134 -11.01 -9.33 -4.83
CA LEU A 134 -10.00 -9.40 -3.78
C LEU A 134 -8.86 -10.29 -4.26
N LEU A 135 -7.66 -9.73 -4.42
CA LEU A 135 -6.47 -10.44 -4.86
C LEU A 135 -5.58 -10.88 -3.70
N VAL A 136 -5.54 -10.09 -2.61
CA VAL A 136 -4.58 -10.29 -1.52
C VAL A 136 -5.20 -11.03 -0.35
N ASN A 137 -4.58 -12.17 0.01
CA ASN A 137 -5.02 -13.07 1.07
C ASN A 137 -4.29 -12.78 2.39
N LEU A 138 -4.46 -11.57 2.95
CA LEU A 138 -3.83 -11.15 4.21
C LEU A 138 -4.82 -11.06 5.36
N GLN A 139 -4.31 -11.32 6.56
CA GLN A 139 -5.06 -11.03 7.78
C GLN A 139 -5.42 -9.53 7.87
N PRO A 140 -6.60 -9.16 8.43
CA PRO A 140 -7.55 -10.02 9.14
C PRO A 140 -8.54 -10.78 8.24
N ALA A 141 -8.67 -10.42 6.97
CA ALA A 141 -9.63 -11.03 6.05
C ALA A 141 -9.13 -12.35 5.42
N GLY A 142 -7.85 -12.61 5.49
CA GLY A 142 -7.17 -13.78 4.92
C GLY A 142 -6.25 -14.47 5.92
N GLU A 143 -5.27 -15.21 5.40
CA GLU A 143 -4.43 -16.14 6.17
C GLU A 143 -2.99 -15.64 6.39
N TYR A 144 -2.43 -14.92 5.42
CA TYR A 144 -1.02 -14.53 5.39
C TYR A 144 -0.75 -13.19 6.08
N LEU A 145 0.52 -12.84 6.19
CA LEU A 145 0.99 -11.62 6.84
C LEU A 145 1.72 -10.70 5.84
N GLY A 146 2.03 -9.47 6.27
CA GLY A 146 2.67 -8.47 5.42
C GLY A 146 4.05 -8.88 4.89
N GLU A 147 4.79 -9.71 5.60
CA GLU A 147 6.05 -10.27 5.11
C GLU A 147 5.83 -11.19 3.90
N ASP A 148 4.77 -12.02 3.95
CA ASP A 148 4.38 -12.89 2.82
C ASP A 148 3.94 -12.04 1.63
N TYR A 149 3.19 -10.95 1.90
CA TYR A 149 2.79 -9.97 0.89
C TYR A 149 4.00 -9.34 0.19
N HIS A 150 5.00 -8.90 0.95
CA HIS A 150 6.25 -8.40 0.39
C HIS A 150 6.93 -9.44 -0.49
N ARG A 151 7.10 -10.66 0.00
CA ARG A 151 7.74 -11.76 -0.73
C ARG A 151 6.98 -12.19 -1.98
N ALA A 152 5.66 -12.09 -1.97
CA ALA A 152 4.82 -12.37 -3.13
C ALA A 152 4.89 -11.29 -4.23
N GLY A 153 5.58 -10.17 -3.97
CA GLY A 153 5.77 -9.08 -4.93
C GLY A 153 5.10 -7.75 -4.54
N GLY A 154 4.36 -7.72 -3.45
CA GLY A 154 3.77 -6.50 -2.88
C GLY A 154 2.86 -5.74 -3.83
N VAL A 155 2.85 -4.41 -3.69
CA VAL A 155 2.01 -3.51 -4.51
C VAL A 155 2.27 -3.62 -6.00
N PRO A 156 3.53 -3.70 -6.49
CA PRO A 156 3.78 -3.84 -7.92
C PRO A 156 3.15 -5.10 -8.53
N ALA A 157 3.16 -6.22 -7.81
CA ALA A 157 2.52 -7.46 -8.28
C ALA A 157 1.00 -7.29 -8.37
N VAL A 158 0.35 -6.70 -7.36
CA VAL A 158 -1.09 -6.41 -7.39
C VAL A 158 -1.45 -5.52 -8.58
N ILE A 159 -0.68 -4.45 -8.81
CA ILE A 159 -0.90 -3.55 -9.94
C ILE A 159 -0.67 -4.29 -11.27
N GLY A 160 0.35 -5.12 -11.36
CA GLY A 160 0.63 -5.94 -12.54
C GLY A 160 -0.48 -6.92 -12.90
N GLU A 161 -1.08 -7.57 -11.88
CA GLU A 161 -2.25 -8.43 -12.08
C GLU A 161 -3.50 -7.64 -12.50
N LEU A 162 -3.73 -6.47 -11.89
CA LEU A 162 -4.83 -5.57 -12.30
C LEU A 162 -4.67 -5.08 -13.74
N LEU A 163 -3.44 -4.73 -14.16
CA LEU A 163 -3.13 -4.33 -15.54
C LEU A 163 -3.37 -5.49 -16.52
N ALA A 164 -2.89 -6.69 -16.20
CA ALA A 164 -3.07 -7.88 -17.03
C ALA A 164 -4.55 -8.25 -17.21
N ALA A 165 -5.36 -8.03 -16.18
CA ALA A 165 -6.80 -8.25 -16.21
C ALA A 165 -7.60 -7.09 -16.84
N GLY A 166 -6.96 -5.97 -17.20
CA GLY A 166 -7.64 -4.76 -17.72
C GLY A 166 -8.53 -4.06 -16.69
N LEU A 167 -8.22 -4.21 -15.39
CA LEU A 167 -9.00 -3.68 -14.29
C LEU A 167 -8.45 -2.37 -13.72
N LEU A 168 -7.21 -1.97 -14.04
CA LEU A 168 -6.65 -0.69 -13.62
C LEU A 168 -7.09 0.39 -14.63
N PRO A 169 -7.91 1.38 -14.24
CA PRO A 169 -8.55 2.30 -15.19
C PRO A 169 -7.57 3.29 -15.86
N HIS A 170 -6.49 3.68 -15.18
CA HIS A 170 -5.59 4.74 -15.66
C HIS A 170 -4.12 4.30 -15.61
N PRO A 171 -3.67 3.48 -16.58
CA PRO A 171 -2.31 2.92 -16.59
C PRO A 171 -1.22 3.97 -16.82
N ASP A 172 -1.57 5.13 -17.39
CA ASP A 172 -0.62 6.17 -17.80
C ASP A 172 -0.38 7.25 -16.74
N VAL A 173 -0.94 7.12 -15.53
CA VAL A 173 -0.70 8.09 -14.46
C VAL A 173 0.77 8.11 -14.07
N LEU A 174 1.29 9.34 -13.88
CA LEU A 174 2.69 9.58 -13.53
C LEU A 174 2.97 9.21 -12.07
N THR A 175 4.19 8.75 -11.80
CA THR A 175 4.64 8.39 -10.45
C THR A 175 5.91 9.16 -10.07
N ALA A 176 6.29 9.12 -8.80
CA ALA A 176 7.42 9.86 -8.25
C ALA A 176 8.77 9.55 -8.93
N ASN A 177 8.94 8.37 -9.54
CA ASN A 177 10.17 8.06 -10.27
C ASN A 177 10.21 8.61 -11.70
N GLY A 178 9.18 9.37 -12.13
CA GLY A 178 9.08 9.98 -13.46
C GLY A 178 8.55 9.05 -14.55
N LYS A 179 8.16 7.82 -14.20
CA LYS A 179 7.53 6.85 -15.09
C LYS A 179 6.03 6.73 -14.81
N THR A 180 5.29 6.17 -15.75
CA THR A 180 3.89 5.82 -15.53
C THR A 180 3.76 4.59 -14.62
N ILE A 181 2.57 4.38 -14.07
CA ILE A 181 2.29 3.21 -13.23
C ILE A 181 2.39 1.91 -14.06
N ALA A 182 2.00 1.94 -15.33
CA ALA A 182 2.16 0.81 -16.25
C ALA A 182 3.63 0.50 -16.52
N GLU A 183 4.46 1.51 -16.85
CA GLU A 183 5.90 1.31 -17.06
C GLU A 183 6.61 0.70 -15.86
N ASN A 184 6.12 0.98 -14.65
CA ASN A 184 6.66 0.42 -13.43
C ASN A 184 6.20 -1.02 -13.15
N CYS A 185 4.97 -1.39 -13.53
CA CYS A 185 4.30 -2.57 -12.99
C CYS A 185 3.78 -3.56 -14.04
N GLN A 186 3.76 -3.24 -15.34
CA GLN A 186 3.17 -4.10 -16.37
C GLN A 186 3.77 -5.51 -16.44
N ASP A 187 5.03 -5.66 -16.10
CA ASP A 187 5.76 -6.94 -16.11
C ASP A 187 5.86 -7.58 -14.71
N CYS A 188 5.32 -6.92 -13.67
CA CYS A 188 5.29 -7.44 -12.33
C CYS A 188 4.19 -8.50 -12.20
N ARG A 189 4.53 -9.64 -11.58
CA ARG A 189 3.59 -10.73 -11.32
C ARG A 189 3.77 -11.26 -9.91
N SER A 190 2.70 -11.85 -9.41
CA SER A 190 2.76 -12.57 -8.15
C SER A 190 3.75 -13.75 -8.23
N THR A 191 4.64 -13.84 -7.25
CA THR A 191 5.54 -15.00 -7.09
C THR A 191 4.93 -16.09 -6.23
N ASN A 192 3.78 -15.80 -5.58
CA ASN A 192 3.03 -16.73 -4.76
C ASN A 192 1.52 -16.45 -4.87
N THR A 193 0.81 -17.27 -5.65
CA THR A 193 -0.62 -17.12 -5.93
C THR A 193 -1.53 -17.47 -4.75
N ASP A 194 -1.02 -18.06 -3.67
CA ASP A 194 -1.78 -18.24 -2.44
C ASP A 194 -1.90 -16.91 -1.66
N VAL A 195 -0.93 -16.01 -1.85
CA VAL A 195 -0.87 -14.69 -1.17
C VAL A 195 -1.44 -13.59 -2.06
N ILE A 196 -1.06 -13.52 -3.34
CA ILE A 196 -1.59 -12.57 -4.34
C ILE A 196 -2.07 -13.39 -5.55
N LYS A 197 -3.37 -13.35 -5.80
CA LYS A 197 -4.04 -14.11 -6.87
C LYS A 197 -3.98 -13.41 -8.20
#